data_3a6f5e31405cd6fc3a20d609adf1f899
#
_entry.id   3a6f5e31405cd6fc3a20d609adf1f899
#
_cell.length_a   1.000
_cell.length_b   1.000
_cell.length_c   1.000
_cell.angle_alpha   90.00
_cell.angle_beta   90.00
_cell.angle_gamma   90.00
#
_symmetry.space_group_name_H-M   'P 1'
#
loop_
_entity.id
_entity.type
_entity.pdbx_description
1 polymer ?
#
loop_
_entity_poly.entity_id
_entity_poly.type
_entity_poly.pdbx_seq_one_letter_code
_entity_poly.pdbx_strand_id
1 'polypeptide(L)'
;MNYSSRQQPDKHWLRKVDWVLVATIAVLAIFSVLLINSAMGGGQYSANFGIRQIFYYILGAIFAGIIMFISPKKIKHYTYLLYFLICLLLIGLLVIPESPITPIINGAKSWYTFGPISIQPSEFMKIILILALARVVSRHNQFTFNKSFQSDLLLFFKIIGVSLVPSILILLQNDLGTTLVLAAIIAGVMLVSGITWRILAPIFITGIVGAMTVILGILYAPALIENLLGVQLYQMGRINSWLDPYTYSSGDGYHLTESLKAIGSGQLLGKGYNHGEVYIPENHTDFIFSVIGEELGFIGSVILILIFLFLIFHLIRLATKIEDQFNKIFIVGFVTLLVFHILQNIGMTIQLLPITGIPLPFISYGGSALWSMMTGIGIVLSIYYHEPKRYVDLYHPKSN
;
A
#
# COMPACT_ATOMS: atom_id res chain seq x y z
N MET A 1 8.68 61.09 9.32
CA MET A 1 9.04 59.78 9.89
C MET A 1 8.14 58.73 9.28
N ASN A 2 8.65 58.05 8.23
CA ASN A 2 7.92 56.97 7.57
C ASN A 2 8.18 55.66 8.32
N TYR A 3 7.17 55.17 9.02
CA TYR A 3 7.18 53.82 9.56
C TYR A 3 6.93 52.83 8.41
N SER A 4 8.00 52.21 7.92
CA SER A 4 7.93 51.06 7.05
C SER A 4 7.29 49.91 7.83
N SER A 5 6.02 49.64 7.59
CA SER A 5 5.36 48.43 8.03
C SER A 5 6.12 47.22 7.42
N ARG A 6 6.94 46.55 8.21
CA ARG A 6 7.46 45.23 7.90
C ARG A 6 6.24 44.31 7.66
N GLN A 7 5.90 44.08 6.43
CA GLN A 7 4.98 42.99 6.06
C GLN A 7 5.60 41.70 6.60
N GLN A 8 5.01 41.14 7.65
CA GLN A 8 5.33 39.80 8.08
C GLN A 8 5.03 38.88 6.88
N PRO A 9 5.94 37.93 6.55
CA PRO A 9 5.68 37.01 5.45
C PRO A 9 4.38 36.27 5.74
N ASP A 10 3.41 36.42 4.83
CA ASP A 10 2.09 35.84 4.92
C ASP A 10 2.21 34.32 5.11
N LYS A 11 1.95 33.83 6.32
CA LYS A 11 1.85 32.40 6.66
C LYS A 11 0.61 31.74 6.00
N HIS A 12 0.13 32.28 4.90
CA HIS A 12 -1.08 31.88 4.19
C HIS A 12 -1.00 30.43 3.65
N TRP A 13 0.21 29.91 3.41
CA TRP A 13 0.42 28.54 2.93
C TRP A 13 0.13 27.49 4.00
N LEU A 14 0.40 27.77 5.29
CA LEU A 14 0.12 26.84 6.40
C LEU A 14 -1.38 26.53 6.55
N ARG A 15 -2.26 27.48 6.20
CA ARG A 15 -3.72 27.28 6.24
C ARG A 15 -4.25 26.38 5.14
N LYS A 16 -3.41 26.07 4.14
CA LYS A 16 -3.75 25.20 3.02
C LYS A 16 -3.24 23.76 3.17
N VAL A 17 -2.62 23.43 4.29
CA VAL A 17 -2.15 22.08 4.58
C VAL A 17 -3.21 21.32 5.36
N ASP A 18 -3.45 20.07 4.99
CA ASP A 18 -4.30 19.16 5.75
C ASP A 18 -3.54 18.64 6.98
N TRP A 19 -3.63 19.42 8.06
CA TRP A 19 -2.95 19.09 9.33
C TRP A 19 -3.50 17.83 9.99
N VAL A 20 -4.75 17.45 9.72
CA VAL A 20 -5.35 16.21 10.24
C VAL A 20 -4.64 15.01 9.62
N LEU A 21 -4.43 15.04 8.31
CA LEU A 21 -3.69 14.00 7.60
C LEU A 21 -2.24 13.93 8.09
N VAL A 22 -1.56 15.09 8.19
CA VAL A 22 -0.16 15.17 8.68
C VAL A 22 -0.05 14.62 10.11
N ALA A 23 -0.94 15.01 11.01
CA ALA A 23 -0.95 14.53 12.40
C ALA A 23 -1.19 13.01 12.47
N THR A 24 -2.12 12.49 11.67
CA THR A 24 -2.40 11.05 11.64
C THR A 24 -1.17 10.25 11.19
N ILE A 25 -0.48 10.71 10.13
CA ILE A 25 0.76 10.06 9.66
C ILE A 25 1.89 10.19 10.71
N ALA A 26 1.99 11.34 11.41
CA ALA A 26 2.97 11.51 12.49
C ALA A 26 2.71 10.54 13.66
N VAL A 27 1.45 10.31 14.03
CA VAL A 27 1.09 9.32 15.06
C VAL A 27 1.49 7.91 14.60
N LEU A 28 1.17 7.52 13.36
CA LEU A 28 1.57 6.22 12.81
C LEU A 28 3.11 6.07 12.75
N ALA A 29 3.84 7.15 12.46
CA ALA A 29 5.30 7.17 12.46
C ALA A 29 5.89 6.90 13.85
N ILE A 30 5.32 7.51 14.89
CA ILE A 30 5.72 7.27 16.29
C ILE A 30 5.46 5.81 16.65
N PHE A 31 4.27 5.28 16.36
CA PHE A 31 3.95 3.87 16.56
C PHE A 31 4.94 2.95 15.85
N SER A 32 5.22 3.22 14.57
CA SER A 32 6.17 2.44 13.77
C SER A 32 7.55 2.36 14.41
N VAL A 33 8.13 3.50 14.79
CA VAL A 33 9.48 3.54 15.37
C VAL A 33 9.53 2.81 16.71
N LEU A 34 8.52 2.98 17.57
CA LEU A 34 8.44 2.29 18.86
C LEU A 34 8.34 0.78 18.66
N LEU A 35 7.44 0.31 17.80
CA LEU A 35 7.20 -1.11 17.55
C LEU A 35 8.40 -1.79 16.87
N ILE A 36 9.06 -1.12 15.92
CA ILE A 36 10.26 -1.67 15.28
C ILE A 36 11.41 -1.77 16.29
N ASN A 37 11.60 -0.77 17.17
CA ASN A 37 12.59 -0.87 18.23
C ASN A 37 12.30 -2.02 19.18
N SER A 38 11.04 -2.23 19.53
CA SER A 38 10.63 -3.34 20.39
C SER A 38 10.82 -4.69 19.72
N ALA A 39 10.42 -4.83 18.45
CA ALA A 39 10.63 -6.03 17.66
C ALA A 39 12.10 -6.47 17.58
N MET A 40 13.03 -5.55 17.80
CA MET A 40 14.49 -5.81 17.83
C MET A 40 15.01 -6.18 19.22
N GLY A 41 14.24 -5.96 20.28
CA GLY A 41 14.68 -6.18 21.67
C GLY A 41 15.08 -7.62 21.97
N GLY A 42 14.62 -8.60 21.21
CA GLY A 42 15.01 -10.00 21.29
C GLY A 42 16.44 -10.34 20.82
N GLY A 43 17.27 -9.37 20.45
CA GLY A 43 18.66 -9.58 20.02
C GLY A 43 18.82 -10.31 18.67
N GLN A 44 17.75 -10.40 17.89
CA GLN A 44 17.71 -11.12 16.60
C GLN A 44 18.59 -10.50 15.51
N TYR A 45 18.83 -9.19 15.59
CA TYR A 45 19.49 -8.42 14.54
C TYR A 45 20.59 -7.53 15.08
N SER A 46 21.74 -7.47 14.41
CA SER A 46 22.86 -6.59 14.72
C SER A 46 22.63 -5.13 14.26
N ALA A 47 21.70 -4.91 13.33
CA ALA A 47 21.41 -3.60 12.75
C ALA A 47 20.30 -2.87 13.53
N ASN A 48 20.48 -1.58 13.78
CA ASN A 48 19.44 -0.76 14.40
C ASN A 48 18.41 -0.30 13.36
N PHE A 49 17.35 -1.10 13.17
CA PHE A 49 16.28 -0.80 12.21
C PHE A 49 15.42 0.38 12.66
N GLY A 50 15.29 0.66 13.95
CA GLY A 50 14.55 1.80 14.44
C GLY A 50 15.15 3.15 13.97
N ILE A 51 16.49 3.30 14.05
CA ILE A 51 17.17 4.50 13.53
C ILE A 51 17.02 4.59 12.01
N ARG A 52 17.13 3.48 11.29
CA ARG A 52 16.91 3.46 9.83
C ARG A 52 15.48 3.85 9.48
N GLN A 53 14.49 3.41 10.26
CA GLN A 53 13.08 3.77 10.05
C GLN A 53 12.85 5.28 10.26
N ILE A 54 13.47 5.90 11.27
CA ILE A 54 13.43 7.36 11.45
C ILE A 54 13.99 8.06 10.20
N PHE A 55 15.14 7.61 9.70
CA PHE A 55 15.73 8.15 8.48
C PHE A 55 14.79 8.02 7.27
N TYR A 56 14.14 6.86 7.11
CA TYR A 56 13.17 6.64 6.03
C TYR A 56 11.95 7.56 6.16
N TYR A 57 11.47 7.83 7.39
CA TYR A 57 10.39 8.79 7.62
C TYR A 57 10.80 10.23 7.29
N ILE A 58 12.01 10.64 7.66
CA ILE A 58 12.51 11.99 7.33
C ILE A 58 12.56 12.16 5.81
N LEU A 59 13.16 11.21 5.08
CA LEU A 59 13.19 11.26 3.62
C LEU A 59 11.79 11.19 3.01
N GLY A 60 10.92 10.34 3.52
CA GLY A 60 9.53 10.25 3.08
C GLY A 60 8.77 11.56 3.29
N ALA A 61 8.95 12.22 4.42
CA ALA A 61 8.35 13.53 4.71
C ALA A 61 8.87 14.62 3.76
N ILE A 62 10.17 14.60 3.42
CA ILE A 62 10.75 15.50 2.42
C ILE A 62 10.11 15.25 1.04
N PHE A 63 9.99 14.00 0.61
CA PHE A 63 9.33 13.65 -0.66
C PHE A 63 7.87 14.11 -0.68
N ALA A 64 7.11 13.82 0.38
CA ALA A 64 5.72 14.26 0.50
C ALA A 64 5.61 15.78 0.47
N GLY A 65 6.50 16.49 1.17
CA GLY A 65 6.55 17.95 1.19
C GLY A 65 6.86 18.55 -0.19
N ILE A 66 7.85 18.01 -0.91
CA ILE A 66 8.16 18.46 -2.28
C ILE A 66 6.98 18.25 -3.21
N ILE A 67 6.36 17.04 -3.16
CA ILE A 67 5.22 16.69 -4.02
C ILE A 67 4.01 17.56 -3.72
N MET A 68 3.77 17.94 -2.46
CA MET A 68 2.67 18.82 -2.06
C MET A 68 2.67 20.15 -2.84
N PHE A 69 3.84 20.71 -3.15
CA PHE A 69 3.95 21.98 -3.91
C PHE A 69 3.83 21.79 -5.42
N ILE A 70 3.86 20.57 -5.94
CA ILE A 70 3.66 20.29 -7.37
C ILE A 70 2.16 20.26 -7.64
N SER A 71 1.67 21.10 -8.57
CA SER A 71 0.22 21.13 -8.89
C SER A 71 -0.27 19.79 -9.46
N PRO A 72 -1.49 19.33 -9.12
CA PRO A 72 -2.07 18.10 -9.64
C PRO A 72 -2.14 18.05 -11.17
N LYS A 73 -2.28 19.21 -11.81
CA LYS A 73 -2.23 19.33 -13.29
C LYS A 73 -0.88 18.91 -13.86
N LYS A 74 0.24 19.27 -13.19
CA LYS A 74 1.59 18.84 -13.60
C LYS A 74 1.77 17.34 -13.35
N ILE A 75 1.32 16.83 -12.20
CA ILE A 75 1.36 15.39 -11.87
C ILE A 75 0.61 14.61 -12.96
N LYS A 76 -0.62 15.02 -13.29
CA LYS A 76 -1.41 14.45 -14.38
C LYS A 76 -0.68 14.49 -15.73
N HIS A 77 0.02 15.59 -16.02
CA HIS A 77 0.77 15.74 -17.28
C HIS A 77 1.91 14.73 -17.41
N TYR A 78 2.71 14.55 -16.35
CA TYR A 78 3.87 13.67 -16.36
C TYR A 78 3.56 12.21 -16.04
N THR A 79 2.32 11.84 -15.75
CA THR A 79 1.92 10.48 -15.36
C THR A 79 2.43 9.40 -16.31
N TYR A 80 2.28 9.56 -17.63
CA TYR A 80 2.71 8.53 -18.58
C TYR A 80 4.22 8.44 -18.73
N LEU A 81 4.94 9.56 -18.55
CA LEU A 81 6.40 9.55 -18.51
C LEU A 81 6.89 8.76 -17.29
N LEU A 82 6.33 9.03 -16.11
CA LEU A 82 6.65 8.29 -14.88
C LEU A 82 6.31 6.81 -15.01
N TYR A 83 5.15 6.49 -15.59
CA TYR A 83 4.75 5.12 -15.86
C TYR A 83 5.76 4.40 -16.75
N PHE A 84 6.16 5.01 -17.84
CA PHE A 84 7.16 4.45 -18.77
C PHE A 84 8.52 4.24 -18.06
N LEU A 85 8.99 5.22 -17.29
CA LEU A 85 10.25 5.12 -16.56
C LEU A 85 10.27 3.97 -15.55
N ILE A 86 9.16 3.80 -14.79
CA ILE A 86 9.09 2.67 -13.84
C ILE A 86 8.97 1.33 -14.58
N CYS A 87 8.23 1.26 -15.69
CA CYS A 87 8.21 0.04 -16.52
C CYS A 87 9.63 -0.31 -17.03
N LEU A 88 10.43 0.67 -17.43
CA LEU A 88 11.83 0.43 -17.80
C LEU A 88 12.66 -0.14 -16.64
N LEU A 89 12.47 0.38 -15.42
CA LEU A 89 13.14 -0.17 -14.24
C LEU A 89 12.68 -1.61 -13.94
N LEU A 90 11.39 -1.91 -14.10
CA LEU A 90 10.88 -3.28 -13.94
C LEU A 90 11.46 -4.23 -15.01
N ILE A 91 11.54 -3.80 -16.27
CA ILE A 91 12.20 -4.57 -17.35
C ILE A 91 13.67 -4.76 -17.05
N GLY A 92 14.35 -3.73 -16.56
CA GLY A 92 15.76 -3.81 -16.16
C GLY A 92 16.04 -4.94 -15.16
N LEU A 93 15.16 -5.14 -14.16
CA LEU A 93 15.27 -6.24 -13.21
C LEU A 93 15.15 -7.62 -13.86
N LEU A 94 14.41 -7.75 -14.95
CA LEU A 94 14.26 -9.02 -15.68
C LEU A 94 15.46 -9.31 -16.60
N VAL A 95 16.03 -8.26 -17.21
CA VAL A 95 17.09 -8.39 -18.23
C VAL A 95 18.47 -8.44 -17.61
N ILE A 96 18.75 -7.63 -16.58
CA ILE A 96 20.07 -7.57 -15.93
C ILE A 96 20.34 -8.91 -15.23
N PRO A 97 21.51 -9.56 -15.42
CA PRO A 97 21.84 -10.78 -14.69
C PRO A 97 21.86 -10.56 -13.17
N GLU A 98 21.76 -11.65 -12.40
CA GLU A 98 21.94 -11.60 -10.96
C GLU A 98 23.28 -10.98 -10.59
N SER A 99 23.26 -10.01 -9.70
CA SER A 99 24.43 -9.25 -9.27
C SER A 99 24.20 -8.67 -7.87
N PRO A 100 25.24 -8.15 -7.20
CA PRO A 100 25.07 -7.44 -5.93
C PRO A 100 24.09 -6.25 -6.01
N ILE A 101 23.89 -5.68 -7.22
CA ILE A 101 22.93 -4.58 -7.46
C ILE A 101 21.51 -5.13 -7.65
N THR A 102 21.36 -6.33 -8.21
CA THR A 102 20.07 -6.97 -8.50
C THR A 102 20.02 -8.38 -7.88
N PRO A 103 20.03 -8.48 -6.52
CA PRO A 103 20.03 -9.78 -5.85
C PRO A 103 18.66 -10.46 -5.95
N ILE A 104 18.68 -11.79 -5.88
CA ILE A 104 17.47 -12.59 -5.65
C ILE A 104 17.28 -12.70 -4.14
N ILE A 105 16.17 -12.17 -3.63
CA ILE A 105 15.82 -12.20 -2.20
C ILE A 105 14.53 -12.99 -2.07
N ASN A 106 14.53 -14.05 -1.26
CA ASN A 106 13.37 -14.93 -1.05
C ASN A 106 12.72 -15.45 -2.36
N GLY A 107 13.55 -15.75 -3.37
CA GLY A 107 13.09 -16.25 -4.67
C GLY A 107 12.55 -15.19 -5.63
N ALA A 108 12.48 -13.91 -5.23
CA ALA A 108 12.05 -12.80 -6.06
C ALA A 108 13.20 -11.87 -6.42
N LYS A 109 13.27 -11.47 -7.70
CA LYS A 109 14.24 -10.50 -8.21
C LYS A 109 13.56 -9.14 -8.42
N SER A 110 13.27 -8.45 -7.31
CA SER A 110 12.43 -7.24 -7.30
C SER A 110 13.16 -5.99 -6.79
N TRP A 111 14.46 -6.08 -6.48
CA TRP A 111 15.21 -5.03 -5.79
C TRP A 111 16.42 -4.56 -6.57
N TYR A 112 16.65 -3.24 -6.57
CA TYR A 112 17.93 -2.62 -6.84
C TYR A 112 18.61 -2.26 -5.52
N THR A 113 19.78 -2.84 -5.24
CA THR A 113 20.49 -2.65 -3.97
C THR A 113 21.77 -1.82 -4.20
N PHE A 114 21.85 -0.68 -3.51
CA PHE A 114 22.97 0.24 -3.56
C PHE A 114 23.54 0.39 -2.14
N GLY A 115 24.43 -0.53 -1.76
CA GLY A 115 24.96 -0.58 -0.40
C GLY A 115 23.85 -0.79 0.64
N PRO A 116 23.62 0.14 1.60
CA PRO A 116 22.62 -0.05 2.64
C PRO A 116 21.16 0.29 2.20
N ILE A 117 20.98 0.79 0.99
CA ILE A 117 19.68 1.22 0.46
C ILE A 117 19.25 0.25 -0.64
N SER A 118 18.06 -0.31 -0.47
CA SER A 118 17.40 -1.14 -1.50
C SER A 118 16.14 -0.46 -1.98
N ILE A 119 15.96 -0.37 -3.29
CA ILE A 119 14.81 0.24 -3.95
C ILE A 119 14.05 -0.83 -4.70
N GLN A 120 12.75 -0.92 -4.43
CA GLN A 120 11.83 -1.83 -5.14
C GLN A 120 10.94 -1.00 -6.08
N PRO A 121 11.16 -1.06 -7.41
CA PRO A 121 10.38 -0.27 -8.37
C PRO A 121 8.89 -0.59 -8.36
N SER A 122 8.50 -1.82 -8.06
CA SER A 122 7.10 -2.24 -7.96
C SER A 122 6.34 -1.50 -6.86
N GLU A 123 7.01 -1.05 -5.79
CA GLU A 123 6.41 -0.21 -4.75
C GLU A 123 5.92 1.13 -5.31
N PHE A 124 6.76 1.79 -6.10
CA PHE A 124 6.39 3.05 -6.76
C PHE A 124 5.39 2.84 -7.90
N MET A 125 5.46 1.68 -8.59
CA MET A 125 4.50 1.35 -9.64
C MET A 125 3.06 1.34 -9.11
N LYS A 126 2.78 0.95 -7.88
CA LYS A 126 1.44 0.99 -7.29
C LYS A 126 0.84 2.40 -7.34
N ILE A 127 1.59 3.41 -6.89
CA ILE A 127 1.16 4.82 -6.90
C ILE A 127 1.02 5.34 -8.33
N ILE A 128 1.98 5.02 -9.19
CA ILE A 128 1.97 5.48 -10.59
C ILE A 128 0.87 4.81 -11.40
N LEU A 129 0.54 3.54 -11.12
CA LEU A 129 -0.60 2.87 -11.73
C LEU A 129 -1.91 3.55 -11.33
N ILE A 130 -2.09 3.92 -10.06
CA ILE A 130 -3.27 4.68 -9.62
C ILE A 130 -3.38 6.00 -10.41
N LEU A 131 -2.28 6.75 -10.59
CA LEU A 131 -2.25 7.97 -11.40
C LEU A 131 -2.61 7.70 -12.87
N ALA A 132 -2.05 6.64 -13.46
CA ALA A 132 -2.32 6.27 -14.85
C ALA A 132 -3.79 5.89 -15.06
N LEU A 133 -4.35 5.09 -14.16
CA LEU A 133 -5.76 4.71 -14.19
C LEU A 133 -6.68 5.92 -13.95
N ALA A 134 -6.35 6.79 -12.99
CA ALA A 134 -7.10 8.03 -12.78
C ALA A 134 -7.12 8.91 -14.03
N ARG A 135 -5.99 8.98 -14.76
CA ARG A 135 -5.91 9.72 -16.00
C ARG A 135 -6.72 9.08 -17.13
N VAL A 136 -6.67 7.76 -17.26
CA VAL A 136 -7.46 7.01 -18.27
C VAL A 136 -8.96 7.21 -18.03
N VAL A 137 -9.42 6.96 -16.81
CA VAL A 137 -10.85 7.06 -16.46
C VAL A 137 -11.35 8.50 -16.58
N SER A 138 -10.62 9.48 -16.02
CA SER A 138 -11.03 10.88 -16.08
C SER A 138 -11.09 11.38 -17.52
N ARG A 139 -10.14 11.02 -18.38
CA ARG A 139 -10.13 11.39 -19.79
C ARG A 139 -11.29 10.73 -20.55
N HIS A 140 -11.54 9.44 -20.32
CA HIS A 140 -12.63 8.73 -20.97
C HIS A 140 -13.98 9.38 -20.65
N ASN A 141 -14.24 9.64 -19.35
CA ASN A 141 -15.51 10.20 -18.90
C ASN A 141 -15.72 11.66 -19.35
N GLN A 142 -14.63 12.43 -19.57
CA GLN A 142 -14.73 13.79 -20.12
C GLN A 142 -15.20 13.83 -21.59
N PHE A 143 -14.82 12.82 -22.39
CA PHE A 143 -15.17 12.77 -23.82
C PHE A 143 -16.41 11.95 -24.13
N THR A 144 -16.96 11.24 -23.14
CA THR A 144 -18.13 10.36 -23.32
C THR A 144 -19.35 10.96 -22.65
N PHE A 145 -20.15 11.72 -23.43
CA PHE A 145 -21.39 12.35 -22.95
C PHE A 145 -22.52 11.33 -22.75
N ASN A 146 -22.61 10.30 -23.60
CA ASN A 146 -23.62 9.25 -23.50
C ASN A 146 -22.99 7.96 -23.02
N LYS A 147 -23.34 7.56 -21.80
CA LYS A 147 -22.96 6.26 -21.27
C LYS A 147 -23.68 5.16 -22.05
N SER A 148 -22.93 4.28 -22.68
CA SER A 148 -23.42 3.10 -23.36
C SER A 148 -22.61 1.89 -22.94
N PHE A 149 -23.20 0.69 -23.11
CA PHE A 149 -22.48 -0.56 -22.83
C PHE A 149 -21.15 -0.66 -23.60
N GLN A 150 -21.12 -0.22 -24.85
CA GLN A 150 -19.89 -0.21 -25.68
C GLN A 150 -18.84 0.75 -25.12
N SER A 151 -19.25 1.93 -24.63
CA SER A 151 -18.34 2.89 -23.99
C SER A 151 -17.75 2.32 -22.70
N ASP A 152 -18.57 1.69 -21.88
CA ASP A 152 -18.13 1.06 -20.63
C ASP A 152 -17.15 -0.10 -20.88
N LEU A 153 -17.45 -0.91 -21.92
CA LEU A 153 -16.56 -1.99 -22.35
C LEU A 153 -15.21 -1.45 -22.88
N LEU A 154 -15.25 -0.36 -23.63
CA LEU A 154 -14.02 0.32 -24.08
C LEU A 154 -13.20 0.85 -22.91
N LEU A 155 -13.86 1.44 -21.90
CA LEU A 155 -13.18 1.90 -20.68
C LEU A 155 -12.55 0.71 -19.93
N PHE A 156 -13.27 -0.40 -19.80
CA PHE A 156 -12.74 -1.62 -19.20
C PHE A 156 -11.46 -2.09 -19.90
N PHE A 157 -11.47 -2.22 -21.23
CA PHE A 157 -10.27 -2.64 -21.95
C PHE A 157 -9.11 -1.64 -21.86
N LYS A 158 -9.38 -0.33 -21.75
CA LYS A 158 -8.34 0.69 -21.50
C LYS A 158 -7.71 0.51 -20.11
N ILE A 159 -8.51 0.25 -19.08
CA ILE A 159 -8.03 -0.01 -17.72
C ILE A 159 -7.15 -1.27 -17.72
N ILE A 160 -7.66 -2.38 -18.27
CA ILE A 160 -6.90 -3.63 -18.36
C ILE A 160 -5.60 -3.44 -19.16
N GLY A 161 -5.65 -2.78 -20.32
CA GLY A 161 -4.47 -2.59 -21.18
C GLY A 161 -3.34 -1.82 -20.48
N VAL A 162 -3.68 -0.78 -19.70
CA VAL A 162 -2.69 -0.02 -18.91
C VAL A 162 -2.19 -0.84 -17.72
N SER A 163 -3.03 -1.66 -17.12
CA SER A 163 -2.66 -2.44 -15.94
C SER A 163 -1.88 -3.72 -16.26
N LEU A 164 -2.11 -4.29 -17.45
CA LEU A 164 -1.55 -5.59 -17.83
C LEU A 164 -0.03 -5.57 -17.89
N VAL A 165 0.56 -4.51 -18.44
CA VAL A 165 2.02 -4.40 -18.61
C VAL A 165 2.75 -4.49 -17.27
N PRO A 166 2.50 -3.62 -16.27
CA PRO A 166 3.19 -3.70 -14.98
C PRO A 166 2.83 -4.98 -14.23
N SER A 167 1.60 -5.49 -14.34
CA SER A 167 1.20 -6.73 -13.66
C SER A 167 1.98 -7.94 -14.16
N ILE A 168 2.17 -8.07 -15.48
CA ILE A 168 2.99 -9.15 -16.08
C ILE A 168 4.46 -9.00 -15.66
N LEU A 169 5.03 -7.79 -15.74
CA LEU A 169 6.43 -7.56 -15.39
C LEU A 169 6.71 -7.93 -13.92
N ILE A 170 5.82 -7.59 -13.01
CA ILE A 170 5.96 -7.89 -11.58
C ILE A 170 5.72 -9.39 -11.31
N LEU A 171 4.77 -10.00 -12.00
CA LEU A 171 4.52 -11.45 -11.90
C LEU A 171 5.74 -12.26 -12.35
N LEU A 172 6.41 -11.85 -13.44
CA LEU A 172 7.65 -12.47 -13.93
C LEU A 172 8.84 -12.32 -12.96
N GLN A 173 8.78 -11.37 -12.02
CA GLN A 173 9.75 -11.21 -10.93
C GLN A 173 9.46 -12.11 -9.72
N ASN A 174 8.44 -12.98 -9.78
CA ASN A 174 7.94 -13.81 -8.70
C ASN A 174 7.38 -13.01 -7.49
N ASP A 175 6.94 -11.77 -7.71
CA ASP A 175 6.34 -10.92 -6.68
C ASP A 175 4.80 -11.00 -6.74
N LEU A 176 4.26 -12.09 -6.19
CA LEU A 176 2.80 -12.29 -6.12
C LEU A 176 2.12 -11.29 -5.19
N GLY A 177 2.75 -10.94 -4.08
CA GLY A 177 2.19 -9.99 -3.11
C GLY A 177 1.85 -8.68 -3.79
N THR A 178 2.82 -8.06 -4.47
CA THR A 178 2.60 -6.81 -5.20
C THR A 178 1.61 -6.98 -6.36
N THR A 179 1.60 -8.13 -7.06
CA THR A 179 0.63 -8.41 -8.12
C THR A 179 -0.81 -8.40 -7.58
N LEU A 180 -1.07 -8.98 -6.41
CA LEU A 180 -2.38 -8.93 -5.75
C LEU A 180 -2.78 -7.51 -5.36
N VAL A 181 -1.83 -6.70 -4.90
CA VAL A 181 -2.06 -5.28 -4.62
C VAL A 181 -2.48 -4.52 -5.88
N LEU A 182 -1.79 -4.76 -7.03
CA LEU A 182 -2.20 -4.15 -8.30
C LEU A 182 -3.62 -4.58 -8.70
N ALA A 183 -3.96 -5.87 -8.55
CA ALA A 183 -5.31 -6.37 -8.82
C ALA A 183 -6.37 -5.67 -7.95
N ALA A 184 -6.09 -5.47 -6.65
CA ALA A 184 -6.96 -4.73 -5.75
C ALA A 184 -7.13 -3.26 -6.19
N ILE A 185 -6.04 -2.56 -6.56
CA ILE A 185 -6.09 -1.19 -7.08
C ILE A 185 -6.97 -1.13 -8.34
N ILE A 186 -6.77 -2.04 -9.28
CA ILE A 186 -7.54 -2.11 -10.54
C ILE A 186 -9.03 -2.29 -10.21
N ALA A 187 -9.36 -3.24 -9.34
CA ALA A 187 -10.72 -3.50 -8.90
C ALA A 187 -11.37 -2.27 -8.24
N GLY A 188 -10.66 -1.62 -7.31
CA GLY A 188 -11.15 -0.42 -6.63
C GLY A 188 -11.36 0.77 -7.57
N VAL A 189 -10.45 0.99 -8.52
CA VAL A 189 -10.62 2.04 -9.53
C VAL A 189 -11.78 1.70 -10.47
N MET A 190 -11.96 0.43 -10.86
CA MET A 190 -13.11 0.01 -11.67
C MET A 190 -14.44 0.29 -10.98
N LEU A 191 -14.56 0.06 -9.67
CA LEU A 191 -15.79 0.31 -8.91
C LEU A 191 -16.23 1.78 -8.97
N VAL A 192 -15.28 2.72 -9.01
CA VAL A 192 -15.58 4.16 -9.04
C VAL A 192 -15.46 4.79 -10.43
N SER A 193 -15.07 4.01 -11.44
CA SER A 193 -14.88 4.47 -12.82
C SER A 193 -16.18 4.89 -13.51
N GLY A 194 -17.31 4.40 -13.02
CA GLY A 194 -18.62 4.59 -13.61
C GLY A 194 -19.01 3.51 -14.62
N ILE A 195 -18.25 2.43 -14.74
CA ILE A 195 -18.61 1.24 -15.53
C ILE A 195 -19.84 0.60 -14.93
N THR A 196 -20.78 0.16 -15.77
CA THR A 196 -22.02 -0.48 -15.34
C THR A 196 -21.80 -1.83 -14.65
N TRP A 197 -22.62 -2.14 -13.66
CA TRP A 197 -22.58 -3.43 -12.94
C TRP A 197 -22.79 -4.64 -13.85
N ARG A 198 -23.40 -4.47 -15.02
CA ARG A 198 -23.55 -5.54 -16.04
C ARG A 198 -22.19 -6.07 -16.52
N ILE A 199 -21.14 -5.23 -16.49
CA ILE A 199 -19.76 -5.63 -16.83
C ILE A 199 -18.99 -6.02 -15.58
N LEU A 200 -19.11 -5.26 -14.50
CA LEU A 200 -18.31 -5.47 -13.29
C LEU A 200 -18.69 -6.75 -12.54
N ALA A 201 -20.00 -7.03 -12.38
CA ALA A 201 -20.42 -8.18 -11.60
C ALA A 201 -19.93 -9.53 -12.19
N PRO A 202 -20.05 -9.81 -13.50
CA PRO A 202 -19.47 -11.02 -14.07
C PRO A 202 -17.96 -11.13 -13.85
N ILE A 203 -17.22 -10.02 -13.97
CA ILE A 203 -15.76 -10.01 -13.79
C ILE A 203 -15.39 -10.36 -12.35
N PHE A 204 -16.03 -9.73 -11.36
CA PHE A 204 -15.78 -10.03 -9.95
C PHE A 204 -16.19 -11.45 -9.58
N ILE A 205 -17.34 -11.93 -10.06
CA ILE A 205 -17.79 -13.31 -9.84
C ILE A 205 -16.79 -14.29 -10.45
N THR A 206 -16.35 -14.06 -11.69
CA THR A 206 -15.34 -14.92 -12.35
C THR A 206 -14.02 -14.91 -11.59
N GLY A 207 -13.58 -13.74 -11.09
CA GLY A 207 -12.37 -13.61 -10.27
C GLY A 207 -12.47 -14.41 -8.96
N ILE A 208 -13.60 -14.31 -8.24
CA ILE A 208 -13.84 -15.05 -6.99
C ILE A 208 -13.91 -16.56 -7.26
N VAL A 209 -14.68 -16.98 -8.28
CA VAL A 209 -14.78 -18.39 -8.65
C VAL A 209 -13.42 -18.94 -9.09
N GLY A 210 -12.66 -18.18 -9.89
CA GLY A 210 -11.31 -18.55 -10.30
C GLY A 210 -10.36 -18.72 -9.10
N ALA A 211 -10.34 -17.77 -8.16
CA ALA A 211 -9.53 -17.88 -6.95
C ALA A 211 -9.93 -19.11 -6.11
N MET A 212 -11.22 -19.35 -5.92
CA MET A 212 -11.72 -20.52 -5.21
C MET A 212 -11.32 -21.82 -5.92
N THR A 213 -11.42 -21.87 -7.26
CA THR A 213 -11.01 -23.04 -8.06
C THR A 213 -9.51 -23.33 -7.90
N VAL A 214 -8.67 -22.30 -7.87
CA VAL A 214 -7.22 -22.48 -7.64
C VAL A 214 -6.97 -23.01 -6.23
N ILE A 215 -7.61 -22.46 -5.20
CA ILE A 215 -7.46 -22.94 -3.80
C ILE A 215 -7.89 -24.39 -3.69
N LEU A 216 -9.07 -24.75 -4.21
CA LEU A 216 -9.56 -26.15 -4.22
C LEU A 216 -8.63 -27.06 -5.03
N GLY A 217 -8.11 -26.57 -6.17
CA GLY A 217 -7.16 -27.32 -6.98
C GLY A 217 -5.85 -27.61 -6.24
N ILE A 218 -5.32 -26.66 -5.49
CA ILE A 218 -4.12 -26.85 -4.63
C ILE A 218 -4.37 -27.94 -3.58
N LEU A 219 -5.57 -27.99 -3.00
CA LEU A 219 -5.91 -28.96 -1.95
C LEU A 219 -6.15 -30.37 -2.49
N TYR A 220 -6.87 -30.51 -3.63
CA TYR A 220 -7.33 -31.80 -4.12
C TYR A 220 -6.56 -32.33 -5.34
N ALA A 221 -5.90 -31.46 -6.09
CA ALA A 221 -5.19 -31.83 -7.32
C ALA A 221 -3.93 -30.95 -7.54
N PRO A 222 -2.95 -30.91 -6.59
CA PRO A 222 -1.80 -30.00 -6.66
C PRO A 222 -0.98 -30.17 -7.92
N ALA A 223 -0.74 -31.39 -8.40
CA ALA A 223 0.00 -31.66 -9.63
C ALA A 223 -0.68 -31.07 -10.89
N LEU A 224 -2.01 -30.99 -10.90
CA LEU A 224 -2.76 -30.39 -12.01
C LEU A 224 -2.58 -28.87 -12.02
N ILE A 225 -2.62 -28.23 -10.85
CA ILE A 225 -2.42 -26.79 -10.71
C ILE A 225 -0.98 -26.40 -11.08
N GLU A 226 0.01 -27.18 -10.63
CA GLU A 226 1.42 -26.98 -11.01
C GLU A 226 1.60 -27.05 -12.54
N ASN A 227 1.09 -28.10 -13.17
CA ASN A 227 1.25 -28.31 -14.61
C ASN A 227 0.47 -27.31 -15.48
N LEU A 228 -0.76 -26.92 -15.09
CA LEU A 228 -1.59 -26.02 -15.89
C LEU A 228 -1.29 -24.53 -15.67
N LEU A 229 -1.03 -24.12 -14.42
CA LEU A 229 -0.88 -22.71 -14.05
C LEU A 229 0.56 -22.33 -13.71
N GLY A 230 1.48 -23.31 -13.65
CA GLY A 230 2.88 -23.06 -13.27
C GLY A 230 3.03 -22.55 -11.82
N VAL A 231 2.06 -22.85 -10.94
CA VAL A 231 2.09 -22.43 -9.54
C VAL A 231 3.22 -23.17 -8.83
N GLN A 232 4.16 -22.43 -8.28
CA GLN A 232 5.36 -23.00 -7.66
C GLN A 232 5.03 -23.65 -6.30
N LEU A 233 5.81 -24.65 -5.89
CA LEU A 233 5.60 -25.40 -4.65
C LEU A 233 5.54 -24.51 -3.40
N TYR A 234 6.37 -23.45 -3.35
CA TYR A 234 6.34 -22.50 -2.22
C TYR A 234 5.02 -21.73 -2.12
N GLN A 235 4.36 -21.44 -3.25
CA GLN A 235 3.06 -20.75 -3.28
C GLN A 235 1.94 -21.66 -2.76
N MET A 236 2.01 -22.95 -3.13
CA MET A 236 1.11 -23.97 -2.59
C MET A 236 1.34 -24.16 -1.09
N GLY A 237 2.62 -24.14 -0.65
CA GLY A 237 3.01 -24.18 0.76
C GLY A 237 2.33 -23.11 1.60
N ARG A 238 2.23 -21.87 1.08
CA ARG A 238 1.54 -20.77 1.76
C ARG A 238 0.05 -20.98 1.94
N ILE A 239 -0.64 -21.59 0.96
CA ILE A 239 -2.06 -21.94 1.05
C ILE A 239 -2.27 -23.05 2.08
N ASN A 240 -1.46 -24.11 2.00
CA ASN A 240 -1.53 -25.23 2.92
C ASN A 240 -1.25 -24.82 4.35
N SER A 241 -0.21 -24.01 4.57
CA SER A 241 0.16 -23.46 5.87
C SER A 241 -0.88 -22.50 6.46
N TRP A 242 -1.63 -21.79 5.60
CA TRP A 242 -2.73 -20.95 6.04
C TRP A 242 -3.92 -21.79 6.55
N LEU A 243 -4.24 -22.88 5.87
CA LEU A 243 -5.38 -23.74 6.23
C LEU A 243 -5.08 -24.65 7.42
N ASP A 244 -3.85 -25.17 7.51
CA ASP A 244 -3.40 -26.02 8.61
C ASP A 244 -1.97 -25.67 9.06
N PRO A 245 -1.80 -24.57 9.82
CA PRO A 245 -0.47 -24.10 10.21
C PRO A 245 0.26 -25.05 11.16
N TYR A 246 -0.46 -25.89 11.90
CA TYR A 246 0.13 -26.81 12.85
C TYR A 246 0.77 -28.02 12.19
N THR A 247 0.16 -28.56 11.15
CA THR A 247 0.74 -29.67 10.35
C THR A 247 1.95 -29.18 9.55
N TYR A 248 1.91 -27.94 9.03
CA TYR A 248 3.01 -27.32 8.29
C TYR A 248 3.89 -26.42 9.15
N SER A 249 4.09 -26.76 10.42
CA SER A 249 4.83 -25.95 11.41
C SER A 249 6.32 -25.76 11.11
N SER A 250 6.86 -26.38 10.06
CA SER A 250 8.19 -26.12 9.51
C SER A 250 8.05 -25.25 8.24
N GLY A 251 8.78 -24.15 8.13
CA GLY A 251 8.69 -23.23 7.00
C GLY A 251 7.63 -22.13 7.15
N ASP A 252 6.81 -21.92 6.14
CA ASP A 252 5.80 -20.82 6.13
C ASP A 252 4.77 -20.96 7.28
N GLY A 253 4.41 -22.17 7.67
CA GLY A 253 3.49 -22.43 8.78
C GLY A 253 4.10 -22.06 10.15
N TYR A 254 5.44 -22.10 10.30
CA TYR A 254 6.11 -21.66 11.51
C TYR A 254 5.82 -20.19 11.83
N HIS A 255 5.98 -19.30 10.86
CA HIS A 255 5.72 -17.87 11.05
C HIS A 255 4.28 -17.59 11.51
N LEU A 256 3.30 -18.28 10.89
CA LEU A 256 1.89 -18.11 11.26
C LEU A 256 1.59 -18.67 12.65
N THR A 257 2.13 -19.85 12.98
CA THR A 257 1.93 -20.47 14.31
C THR A 257 2.49 -19.58 15.41
N GLU A 258 3.72 -19.07 15.24
CA GLU A 258 4.32 -18.15 16.22
C GLU A 258 3.57 -16.82 16.28
N SER A 259 3.07 -16.30 15.15
CA SER A 259 2.21 -15.11 15.13
C SER A 259 0.95 -15.28 15.97
N LEU A 260 0.25 -16.43 15.83
CA LEU A 260 -0.95 -16.73 16.60
C LEU A 260 -0.65 -16.88 18.11
N LYS A 261 0.49 -17.51 18.46
CA LYS A 261 0.94 -17.61 19.85
C LYS A 261 1.25 -16.24 20.43
N ALA A 262 1.96 -15.38 19.71
CA ALA A 262 2.30 -14.03 20.13
C ALA A 262 1.04 -13.21 20.42
N ILE A 263 0.13 -13.12 19.44
CA ILE A 263 -1.13 -12.37 19.58
C ILE A 263 -1.97 -12.92 20.73
N GLY A 264 -2.11 -14.27 20.83
CA GLY A 264 -2.88 -14.91 21.89
C GLY A 264 -2.29 -14.69 23.28
N SER A 265 -0.95 -14.64 23.40
CA SER A 265 -0.26 -14.43 24.67
C SER A 265 -0.43 -13.00 25.23
N GLY A 266 -0.68 -12.01 24.36
CA GLY A 266 -0.86 -10.61 24.76
C GLY A 266 -2.19 -10.32 25.45
N GLN A 267 -3.19 -11.18 25.36
CA GLN A 267 -4.50 -11.02 26.01
C GLN A 267 -5.12 -9.62 25.77
N LEU A 268 -5.69 -8.99 26.83
CA LEU A 268 -6.36 -7.69 26.72
C LEU A 268 -5.38 -6.51 26.72
N LEU A 269 -4.39 -6.49 27.60
CA LEU A 269 -3.52 -5.33 27.86
C LEU A 269 -2.11 -5.47 27.29
N GLY A 270 -1.74 -6.65 26.80
CA GLY A 270 -0.39 -6.95 26.34
C GLY A 270 0.58 -7.27 27.48
N LYS A 271 1.77 -7.76 27.10
CA LYS A 271 2.87 -8.03 28.03
C LYS A 271 3.64 -6.76 28.42
N GLY A 272 3.42 -5.67 27.73
CA GLY A 272 4.15 -4.42 27.88
C GLY A 272 5.21 -4.21 26.79
N TYR A 273 5.60 -2.95 26.59
CA TYR A 273 6.59 -2.56 25.60
C TYR A 273 7.95 -3.24 25.84
N ASN A 274 8.55 -3.82 24.82
CA ASN A 274 9.82 -4.54 24.84
C ASN A 274 9.82 -5.80 25.76
N HIS A 275 8.64 -6.39 25.98
CA HIS A 275 8.46 -7.64 26.73
C HIS A 275 7.89 -8.77 25.85
N GLY A 276 8.06 -8.67 24.53
CA GLY A 276 7.76 -9.77 23.60
C GLY A 276 8.69 -10.96 23.85
N GLU A 277 8.13 -12.15 23.97
CA GLU A 277 8.86 -13.40 24.26
C GLU A 277 8.85 -14.36 23.07
N VAL A 278 7.89 -14.17 22.15
CA VAL A 278 7.72 -15.07 21.01
C VAL A 278 8.66 -14.68 19.88
N TYR A 279 9.52 -15.63 19.49
CA TYR A 279 10.42 -15.41 18.36
C TYR A 279 9.68 -15.59 17.04
N ILE A 280 9.54 -14.52 16.27
CA ILE A 280 8.98 -14.54 14.93
C ILE A 280 10.04 -13.98 13.96
N PRO A 281 10.53 -14.78 12.99
CA PRO A 281 11.39 -14.24 11.93
C PRO A 281 10.66 -13.13 11.17
N GLU A 282 11.40 -12.09 10.74
CA GLU A 282 10.84 -10.93 10.00
C GLU A 282 9.67 -10.22 10.72
N ASN A 283 9.63 -10.26 12.07
CA ASN A 283 8.60 -9.63 12.88
C ASN A 283 8.51 -8.11 12.68
N HIS A 284 9.59 -7.45 12.30
CA HIS A 284 9.66 -6.01 12.05
C HIS A 284 9.12 -5.62 10.66
N THR A 285 8.92 -6.57 9.74
CA THR A 285 8.38 -6.35 8.39
C THR A 285 6.93 -6.84 8.27
N ASP A 286 6.75 -8.08 7.85
CA ASP A 286 5.44 -8.60 7.44
C ASP A 286 4.57 -9.02 8.63
N PHE A 287 5.19 -9.40 9.77
CA PHE A 287 4.50 -9.85 10.96
C PHE A 287 4.50 -8.82 12.11
N ILE A 288 4.64 -7.52 11.78
CA ILE A 288 4.69 -6.46 12.82
C ILE A 288 3.42 -6.39 13.66
N PHE A 289 2.26 -6.76 13.10
CA PHE A 289 1.00 -6.78 13.84
C PHE A 289 1.00 -7.83 14.97
N SER A 290 1.80 -8.89 14.86
CA SER A 290 1.99 -9.89 15.93
C SER A 290 2.69 -9.28 17.14
N VAL A 291 3.69 -8.41 16.92
CA VAL A 291 4.36 -7.67 18.00
C VAL A 291 3.38 -6.74 18.71
N ILE A 292 2.50 -6.07 17.95
CA ILE A 292 1.44 -5.22 18.51
C ILE A 292 0.50 -6.06 19.38
N GLY A 293 0.06 -7.21 18.87
CA GLY A 293 -0.82 -8.13 19.60
C GLY A 293 -0.21 -8.66 20.87
N GLU A 294 1.09 -9.01 20.86
CA GLU A 294 1.81 -9.52 22.03
C GLU A 294 2.07 -8.43 23.08
N GLU A 295 2.60 -7.29 22.67
CA GLU A 295 3.07 -6.25 23.60
C GLU A 295 1.99 -5.29 24.07
N LEU A 296 1.07 -4.91 23.18
CA LEU A 296 -0.01 -3.96 23.47
C LEU A 296 -1.37 -4.64 23.63
N GLY A 297 -1.44 -5.94 23.38
CA GLY A 297 -2.64 -6.75 23.54
C GLY A 297 -3.79 -6.35 22.60
N PHE A 298 -4.98 -6.80 22.94
CA PHE A 298 -6.20 -6.51 22.17
C PHE A 298 -6.50 -5.01 22.10
N ILE A 299 -6.34 -4.28 23.21
CA ILE A 299 -6.64 -2.83 23.26
C ILE A 299 -5.69 -2.07 22.32
N GLY A 300 -4.38 -2.33 22.36
CA GLY A 300 -3.43 -1.67 21.45
C GLY A 300 -3.69 -1.99 19.98
N SER A 301 -4.03 -3.24 19.68
CA SER A 301 -4.41 -3.68 18.34
C SER A 301 -5.65 -2.94 17.83
N VAL A 302 -6.70 -2.81 18.67
CA VAL A 302 -7.92 -2.06 18.32
C VAL A 302 -7.62 -0.58 18.12
N ILE A 303 -6.81 0.05 18.96
CA ILE A 303 -6.42 1.47 18.80
C ILE A 303 -5.74 1.68 17.45
N LEU A 304 -4.79 0.82 17.06
CA LEU A 304 -4.14 0.95 15.76
C LEU A 304 -5.14 0.80 14.60
N ILE A 305 -6.03 -0.19 14.66
CA ILE A 305 -7.09 -0.36 13.65
C ILE A 305 -7.98 0.88 13.56
N LEU A 306 -8.35 1.48 14.68
CA LEU A 306 -9.14 2.72 14.71
C LEU A 306 -8.40 3.90 14.09
N ILE A 307 -7.06 4.02 14.28
CA ILE A 307 -6.25 5.05 13.63
C ILE A 307 -6.26 4.83 12.09
N PHE A 308 -6.15 3.61 11.62
CA PHE A 308 -6.25 3.31 10.19
C PHE A 308 -7.65 3.60 9.64
N LEU A 309 -8.70 3.22 10.35
CA LEU A 309 -10.09 3.53 9.97
C LEU A 309 -10.32 5.04 9.91
N PHE A 310 -9.77 5.80 10.86
CA PHE A 310 -9.82 7.27 10.84
C PHE A 310 -9.10 7.84 9.61
N LEU A 311 -7.90 7.35 9.27
CA LEU A 311 -7.16 7.76 8.07
C LEU A 311 -7.98 7.49 6.80
N ILE A 312 -8.52 6.28 6.66
CA ILE A 312 -9.33 5.87 5.51
C ILE A 312 -10.59 6.76 5.41
N PHE A 313 -11.31 6.95 6.51
CA PHE A 313 -12.49 7.80 6.57
C PHE A 313 -12.18 9.24 6.17
N HIS A 314 -11.06 9.80 6.68
CA HIS A 314 -10.62 11.15 6.34
C HIS A 314 -10.35 11.29 4.84
N LEU A 315 -9.63 10.33 4.23
CA LEU A 315 -9.35 10.31 2.79
C LEU A 315 -10.62 10.16 1.95
N ILE A 316 -11.56 9.30 2.35
CA ILE A 316 -12.86 9.16 1.67
C ILE A 316 -13.64 10.46 1.75
N ARG A 317 -13.71 11.08 2.93
CA ARG A 317 -14.37 12.38 3.11
C ARG A 317 -13.72 13.46 2.24
N LEU A 318 -12.41 13.44 2.08
CA LEU A 318 -11.72 14.34 1.16
C LEU A 318 -12.14 14.07 -0.29
N ALA A 319 -12.14 12.80 -0.73
CA ALA A 319 -12.52 12.41 -2.09
C ALA A 319 -13.95 12.83 -2.46
N THR A 320 -14.92 12.78 -1.50
CA THR A 320 -16.31 13.17 -1.77
C THR A 320 -16.47 14.66 -2.03
N LYS A 321 -15.55 15.47 -1.58
CA LYS A 321 -15.61 16.92 -1.67
C LYS A 321 -14.86 17.49 -2.89
N ILE A 322 -13.96 16.75 -3.49
CA ILE A 322 -13.17 17.15 -4.67
C ILE A 322 -14.05 17.07 -5.92
N GLU A 323 -14.03 18.13 -6.76
CA GLU A 323 -14.77 18.18 -8.01
C GLU A 323 -14.02 17.52 -9.17
N ASP A 324 -12.69 17.69 -9.24
CA ASP A 324 -11.87 17.13 -10.33
C ASP A 324 -11.86 15.61 -10.28
N GLN A 325 -12.31 14.98 -11.35
CA GLN A 325 -12.46 13.52 -11.43
C GLN A 325 -11.12 12.77 -11.35
N PHE A 326 -10.03 13.31 -11.91
CA PHE A 326 -8.71 12.70 -11.80
C PHE A 326 -8.24 12.63 -10.35
N ASN A 327 -8.37 13.75 -9.62
CA ASN A 327 -8.00 13.85 -8.22
C ASN A 327 -8.84 12.91 -7.35
N LYS A 328 -10.16 12.87 -7.59
CA LYS A 328 -11.09 11.97 -6.89
C LYS A 328 -10.71 10.50 -7.06
N ILE A 329 -10.47 10.06 -8.31
CA ILE A 329 -10.13 8.66 -8.61
C ILE A 329 -8.78 8.30 -8.02
N PHE A 330 -7.81 9.23 -8.03
CA PHE A 330 -6.52 9.02 -7.39
C PHE A 330 -6.68 8.72 -5.89
N ILE A 331 -7.43 9.55 -5.16
CA ILE A 331 -7.63 9.34 -3.71
C ILE A 331 -8.34 8.01 -3.45
N VAL A 332 -9.36 7.66 -4.23
CA VAL A 332 -10.05 6.37 -4.05
C VAL A 332 -9.13 5.19 -4.36
N GLY A 333 -8.33 5.26 -5.42
CA GLY A 333 -7.33 4.23 -5.73
C GLY A 333 -6.29 4.10 -4.61
N PHE A 334 -5.86 5.22 -4.02
CA PHE A 334 -4.93 5.21 -2.89
C PHE A 334 -5.57 4.64 -1.61
N VAL A 335 -6.84 4.97 -1.35
CA VAL A 335 -7.61 4.34 -0.26
C VAL A 335 -7.72 2.84 -0.46
N THR A 336 -8.00 2.38 -1.68
CA THR A 336 -8.07 0.94 -1.99
C THR A 336 -6.73 0.26 -1.74
N LEU A 337 -5.63 0.88 -2.13
CA LEU A 337 -4.27 0.42 -1.84
C LEU A 337 -4.06 0.24 -0.33
N LEU A 338 -4.39 1.26 0.47
CA LEU A 338 -4.24 1.23 1.93
C LEU A 338 -5.12 0.14 2.56
N VAL A 339 -6.40 0.08 2.20
CA VAL A 339 -7.36 -0.91 2.71
C VAL A 339 -6.86 -2.32 2.43
N PHE A 340 -6.41 -2.60 1.20
CA PHE A 340 -5.93 -3.92 0.85
C PHE A 340 -4.69 -4.31 1.65
N HIS A 341 -3.69 -3.41 1.77
CA HIS A 341 -2.49 -3.66 2.57
C HIS A 341 -2.83 -3.93 4.04
N ILE A 342 -3.71 -3.12 4.65
CA ILE A 342 -4.10 -3.27 6.06
C ILE A 342 -4.83 -4.60 6.28
N LEU A 343 -5.84 -4.89 5.45
CA LEU A 343 -6.60 -6.14 5.55
C LEU A 343 -5.72 -7.37 5.33
N GLN A 344 -4.83 -7.31 4.34
CA GLN A 344 -3.95 -8.43 4.02
C GLN A 344 -2.92 -8.68 5.12
N ASN A 345 -2.24 -7.64 5.62
CA ASN A 345 -1.23 -7.80 6.67
C ASN A 345 -1.85 -8.28 7.98
N ILE A 346 -2.89 -7.58 8.47
CA ILE A 346 -3.58 -7.99 9.70
C ILE A 346 -4.23 -9.36 9.51
N GLY A 347 -4.91 -9.58 8.39
CA GLY A 347 -5.60 -10.83 8.10
C GLY A 347 -4.69 -12.05 8.05
N MET A 348 -3.47 -11.92 7.49
CA MET A 348 -2.54 -13.04 7.47
C MET A 348 -1.97 -13.35 8.85
N THR A 349 -1.72 -12.35 9.71
CA THR A 349 -1.17 -12.56 11.05
C THR A 349 -2.15 -13.26 12.02
N ILE A 350 -3.46 -13.12 11.76
CA ILE A 350 -4.53 -13.75 12.55
C ILE A 350 -5.18 -14.96 11.83
N GLN A 351 -4.53 -15.51 10.80
CA GLN A 351 -5.01 -16.67 10.02
C GLN A 351 -6.33 -16.43 9.24
N LEU A 352 -6.76 -15.19 9.05
CA LEU A 352 -7.95 -14.88 8.24
C LEU A 352 -7.68 -14.96 6.74
N LEU A 353 -6.47 -14.61 6.32
CA LEU A 353 -6.02 -14.58 4.92
C LEU A 353 -4.69 -15.34 4.77
N PRO A 354 -4.39 -15.85 3.55
CA PRO A 354 -3.12 -16.54 3.30
C PRO A 354 -1.92 -15.60 3.42
N ILE A 355 -0.75 -16.16 3.73
CA ILE A 355 0.50 -15.43 3.89
C ILE A 355 0.96 -14.87 2.54
N THR A 356 1.14 -13.56 2.43
CA THR A 356 1.53 -12.89 1.19
C THR A 356 2.82 -12.07 1.29
N GLY A 357 3.29 -11.77 2.50
CA GLY A 357 4.47 -10.93 2.71
C GLY A 357 4.22 -9.45 2.35
N ILE A 358 3.00 -8.95 2.54
CA ILE A 358 2.64 -7.55 2.28
C ILE A 358 2.80 -6.76 3.58
N PRO A 359 3.62 -5.67 3.59
CA PRO A 359 3.86 -4.89 4.79
C PRO A 359 2.64 -4.05 5.21
N LEU A 360 2.51 -3.78 6.52
CA LEU A 360 1.49 -2.89 7.07
C LEU A 360 1.87 -1.43 6.79
N PRO A 361 1.03 -0.66 6.06
CA PRO A 361 1.35 0.71 5.66
C PRO A 361 1.72 1.60 6.84
N PHE A 362 2.78 2.38 6.69
CA PHE A 362 3.30 3.30 7.71
C PHE A 362 3.79 2.67 9.02
N ILE A 363 3.62 1.36 9.25
CA ILE A 363 4.04 0.68 10.49
C ILE A 363 5.24 -0.23 10.24
N SER A 364 5.14 -1.12 9.26
CA SER A 364 6.21 -2.07 8.93
C SER A 364 7.52 -1.38 8.56
N TYR A 365 8.63 -2.02 8.89
CA TYR A 365 9.94 -1.61 8.39
C TYR A 365 10.04 -1.81 6.88
N GLY A 366 10.54 -0.78 6.18
CA GLY A 366 10.77 -0.88 4.73
C GLY A 366 10.90 0.49 4.06
N GLY A 367 12.08 0.79 3.50
CA GLY A 367 12.35 2.08 2.86
C GLY A 367 11.45 2.35 1.67
N SER A 368 11.47 1.48 0.66
CA SER A 368 10.71 1.68 -0.59
C SER A 368 9.19 1.69 -0.37
N ALA A 369 8.68 0.79 0.48
CA ALA A 369 7.26 0.73 0.81
C ALA A 369 6.81 2.03 1.51
N LEU A 370 7.56 2.50 2.50
CA LEU A 370 7.26 3.75 3.19
C LEU A 370 7.34 4.95 2.23
N TRP A 371 8.38 5.05 1.40
CA TRP A 371 8.54 6.16 0.46
C TRP A 371 7.43 6.20 -0.59
N SER A 372 6.99 5.05 -1.08
CA SER A 372 5.86 4.97 -2.01
C SER A 372 4.57 5.45 -1.34
N MET A 373 4.29 5.01 -0.11
CA MET A 373 3.12 5.47 0.65
C MET A 373 3.19 6.98 0.95
N MET A 374 4.37 7.50 1.36
CA MET A 374 4.58 8.93 1.58
C MET A 374 4.45 9.74 0.28
N THR A 375 4.84 9.18 -0.88
CA THR A 375 4.56 9.76 -2.19
C THR A 375 3.06 9.88 -2.43
N GLY A 376 2.27 8.84 -2.12
CA GLY A 376 0.82 8.87 -2.19
C GLY A 376 0.20 9.96 -1.29
N ILE A 377 0.67 10.06 -0.04
CA ILE A 377 0.27 11.13 0.89
C ILE A 377 0.65 12.50 0.33
N GLY A 378 1.86 12.66 -0.24
CA GLY A 378 2.30 13.91 -0.86
C GLY A 378 1.38 14.36 -2.00
N ILE A 379 0.89 13.41 -2.82
CA ILE A 379 -0.07 13.70 -3.90
C ILE A 379 -1.43 14.12 -3.32
N VAL A 380 -1.90 13.44 -2.26
CA VAL A 380 -3.15 13.83 -1.57
C VAL A 380 -3.02 15.24 -0.99
N LEU A 381 -1.89 15.55 -0.33
CA LEU A 381 -1.61 16.89 0.17
C LEU A 381 -1.53 17.93 -0.96
N SER A 382 -0.95 17.58 -2.11
CA SER A 382 -0.95 18.44 -3.30
C SER A 382 -2.36 18.74 -3.79
N ILE A 383 -3.21 17.72 -3.86
CA ILE A 383 -4.61 17.87 -4.26
C ILE A 383 -5.33 18.84 -3.30
N TYR A 384 -5.18 18.64 -1.99
CA TYR A 384 -5.79 19.51 -0.98
C TYR A 384 -5.25 20.94 -1.04
N TYR A 385 -3.92 21.10 -1.18
CA TYR A 385 -3.24 22.40 -1.21
C TYR A 385 -3.67 23.28 -2.39
N HIS A 386 -3.93 22.66 -3.57
CA HIS A 386 -4.29 23.37 -4.80
C HIS A 386 -5.81 23.45 -5.06
N GLU A 387 -6.63 22.88 -4.16
CA GLU A 387 -8.09 22.97 -4.30
C GLU A 387 -8.59 24.42 -4.19
N PRO A 388 -9.55 24.85 -5.03
CA PRO A 388 -10.08 26.21 -4.99
C PRO A 388 -10.67 26.60 -3.64
N LYS A 389 -10.53 27.88 -3.25
CA LYS A 389 -10.88 28.45 -1.93
C LYS A 389 -12.30 28.16 -1.38
N ARG A 390 -13.26 27.76 -2.18
CA ARG A 390 -14.61 27.35 -1.73
C ARG A 390 -14.63 26.31 -0.61
N TYR A 391 -13.54 25.58 -0.48
CA TYR A 391 -13.39 24.46 0.43
C TYR A 391 -12.82 24.87 1.81
N VAL A 392 -11.87 25.82 1.80
CA VAL A 392 -11.18 26.28 3.02
C VAL A 392 -12.13 27.04 3.95
N ASP A 393 -13.10 27.79 3.39
CA ASP A 393 -14.04 28.60 4.16
C ASP A 393 -15.08 27.76 4.92
N LEU A 394 -15.31 26.48 4.56
CA LEU A 394 -16.23 25.59 5.27
C LEU A 394 -15.63 25.01 6.57
N TYR A 395 -14.31 24.98 6.69
CA TYR A 395 -13.60 24.47 7.88
C TYR A 395 -13.13 25.58 8.84
N HIS A 396 -13.07 26.81 8.37
CA HIS A 396 -12.77 27.99 9.17
C HIS A 396 -13.85 29.04 8.90
N PRO A 397 -15.05 28.92 9.49
CA PRO A 397 -15.99 30.01 9.46
C PRO A 397 -15.27 31.24 10.04
N LYS A 398 -15.24 32.33 9.25
CA LYS A 398 -14.72 33.60 9.74
C LYS A 398 -15.44 33.90 11.04
N SER A 399 -14.72 33.87 12.17
CA SER A 399 -15.18 34.50 13.39
C SER A 399 -15.36 35.98 13.07
N ASN A 400 -16.60 36.42 12.96
CA ASN A 400 -16.98 37.84 12.93
C ASN A 400 -16.61 38.49 14.26
#